data_e0765a5ed7c0386c30515554dcce9a90
#
_entry.id   e0765a5ed7c0386c30515554dcce9a90
#
_cell.length_a   1.000
_cell.length_b   1.000
_cell.length_c   1.000
_cell.angle_alpha   90.00
_cell.angle_beta   90.00
_cell.angle_gamma   90.00
#
_symmetry.space_group_name_H-M   'P 1'
#
loop_
_entity.id
_entity.type
_entity.pdbx_description
1 polymer ?
#
loop_
_entity_poly.entity_id
_entity_poly.type
_entity_poly.pdbx_seq_one_letter_code
_entity_poly.pdbx_strand_id
1 'polypeptide(L)'
;DDAVHEYFGDEHAGVELDYAVQTDQRGTADAVRAAAPKLADAPFVVLNGDTLYDHDSLADLYDRAPAVGAFRVADPTQYGVLLTDASGERVTSVVEKPADPPSDLVNTGAYALPAAAKSWLDVGESERGELEFTDVLARACEEFVVSPVAFERWLDVGRPWELLAANEWKLAELDGRVDGDVHADAELDDDVVVEDGATVRSGVVIEGSAYVDRGATVGPNAYVRGATYIGPDAKVGHAVEVKNSVMMADAHAGHLSYVGDSVLGRATNLGAGTKVANLRHDGDSVKMLVKGDVVSTGRRKLGVILGDGAKTGINTSLNAGVKLPTDGATRPGEVVMFDPDSERGRAARNGRGDE
;
A
#
# COMPACT_ATOMS: atom_id res chain seq x y z
N ASP A 1 -7.82 14.17 8.36
CA ASP A 1 -6.41 14.55 8.31
C ASP A 1 -6.24 15.64 7.26
N ASP A 2 -5.57 16.74 7.61
CA ASP A 2 -5.41 17.91 6.72
C ASP A 2 -4.72 17.50 5.40
N ALA A 3 -3.80 16.52 5.44
CA ALA A 3 -3.10 16.01 4.26
C ALA A 3 -4.03 15.38 3.20
N VAL A 4 -5.13 14.75 3.61
CA VAL A 4 -6.12 14.19 2.67
C VAL A 4 -6.87 15.31 1.96
N HIS A 5 -7.31 16.31 2.71
CA HIS A 5 -7.97 17.48 2.14
C HIS A 5 -7.03 18.33 1.27
N GLU A 6 -5.76 18.50 1.69
CA GLU A 6 -4.74 19.20 0.90
C GLU A 6 -4.45 18.50 -0.44
N TYR A 7 -4.52 17.16 -0.48
CA TYR A 7 -4.26 16.40 -1.69
C TYR A 7 -5.45 16.39 -2.66
N PHE A 8 -6.67 16.15 -2.16
CA PHE A 8 -7.85 15.96 -3.01
C PHE A 8 -8.66 17.25 -3.24
N GLY A 9 -8.58 18.26 -2.34
CA GLY A 9 -9.39 19.47 -2.40
C GLY A 9 -10.88 19.21 -2.19
N ASP A 10 -11.73 20.13 -2.64
CA ASP A 10 -13.19 20.03 -2.54
C ASP A 10 -13.83 19.27 -3.72
N GLU A 11 -13.06 19.00 -4.78
CA GLU A 11 -13.47 18.24 -5.96
C GLU A 11 -12.28 17.46 -6.51
N HIS A 12 -12.49 16.18 -6.82
CA HIS A 12 -11.46 15.33 -7.44
C HIS A 12 -12.09 14.43 -8.51
N ALA A 13 -11.50 14.41 -9.72
CA ALA A 13 -11.96 13.61 -10.86
C ALA A 13 -13.46 13.77 -11.18
N GLY A 14 -14.02 14.99 -11.01
CA GLY A 14 -15.43 15.30 -11.26
C GLY A 14 -16.39 14.86 -10.15
N VAL A 15 -15.86 14.46 -8.99
CA VAL A 15 -16.63 14.11 -7.79
C VAL A 15 -16.46 15.22 -6.73
N GLU A 16 -17.58 15.77 -6.24
CA GLU A 16 -17.58 16.66 -5.10
C GLU A 16 -17.19 15.89 -3.82
N LEU A 17 -16.27 16.45 -3.04
CA LEU A 17 -15.74 15.84 -1.84
C LEU A 17 -16.15 16.63 -0.60
N ASP A 18 -16.66 15.92 0.39
CA ASP A 18 -17.02 16.46 1.69
C ASP A 18 -16.30 15.68 2.80
N TYR A 19 -15.77 16.37 3.79
CA TYR A 19 -14.88 15.78 4.79
C TYR A 19 -15.54 15.72 6.16
N ALA A 20 -15.35 14.58 6.85
CA ALA A 20 -15.68 14.42 8.25
C ALA A 20 -14.46 14.01 9.05
N VAL A 21 -14.26 14.57 10.22
CA VAL A 21 -13.13 14.28 11.09
C VAL A 21 -13.58 13.37 12.22
N GLN A 22 -12.97 12.18 12.31
CA GLN A 22 -13.04 11.33 13.48
C GLN A 22 -11.97 11.80 14.48
N THR A 23 -12.38 12.40 15.58
CA THR A 23 -11.46 12.97 16.58
C THR A 23 -10.73 11.91 17.40
N ASP A 24 -11.44 10.83 17.72
CA ASP A 24 -10.90 9.67 18.45
C ASP A 24 -11.02 8.44 17.57
N GLN A 25 -9.94 7.73 17.33
CA GLN A 25 -9.92 6.51 16.50
C GLN A 25 -10.52 5.33 17.26
N ARG A 26 -11.86 5.26 17.28
CA ARG A 26 -12.61 4.26 18.04
C ARG A 26 -13.07 3.06 17.20
N GLY A 27 -12.71 3.01 15.94
CA GLY A 27 -13.07 1.93 15.01
C GLY A 27 -13.76 2.41 13.74
N THR A 28 -14.03 1.48 12.83
CA THR A 28 -14.54 1.78 11.48
C THR A 28 -16.00 2.24 11.46
N ALA A 29 -16.86 1.72 12.34
CA ALA A 29 -18.24 2.23 12.48
C ALA A 29 -18.27 3.68 12.97
N ASP A 30 -17.39 4.05 13.88
CA ASP A 30 -17.27 5.41 14.40
C ASP A 30 -16.83 6.40 13.31
N ALA A 31 -15.93 5.98 12.41
CA ALA A 31 -15.53 6.80 11.28
C ALA A 31 -16.72 7.11 10.34
N VAL A 32 -17.54 6.10 10.01
CA VAL A 32 -18.74 6.29 9.18
C VAL A 32 -19.80 7.10 9.95
N ARG A 33 -19.94 6.92 11.27
CA ARG A 33 -20.83 7.71 12.12
C ARG A 33 -20.46 9.20 12.10
N ALA A 34 -19.18 9.52 12.11
CA ALA A 34 -18.72 10.93 11.99
C ALA A 34 -19.14 11.56 10.65
N ALA A 35 -19.22 10.77 9.57
CA ALA A 35 -19.67 11.21 8.26
C ALA A 35 -21.21 11.20 8.09
N ALA A 36 -21.95 10.50 8.95
CA ALA A 36 -23.40 10.30 8.80
C ALA A 36 -24.23 11.56 8.64
N PRO A 37 -23.93 12.72 9.30
CA PRO A 37 -24.67 13.98 9.09
C PRO A 37 -24.59 14.52 7.65
N LYS A 38 -23.58 14.11 6.88
CA LYS A 38 -23.35 14.53 5.50
C LYS A 38 -23.99 13.60 4.47
N LEU A 39 -24.34 12.38 4.88
CA LEU A 39 -24.98 11.39 4.00
C LEU A 39 -26.44 11.81 3.72
N ALA A 40 -26.84 11.74 2.44
CA ALA A 40 -28.22 11.92 2.01
C ALA A 40 -29.14 10.84 2.63
N ASP A 41 -30.45 11.08 2.62
CA ASP A 41 -31.46 10.06 3.01
C ASP A 41 -31.73 9.12 1.80
N ALA A 42 -30.69 8.36 1.42
CA ALA A 42 -30.64 7.47 0.28
C ALA A 42 -29.71 6.29 0.60
N PRO A 43 -29.76 5.19 -0.17
CA PRO A 43 -28.72 4.17 -0.11
C PRO A 43 -27.34 4.77 -0.29
N PHE A 44 -26.35 4.25 0.40
CA PHE A 44 -24.97 4.73 0.36
C PHE A 44 -23.96 3.60 0.33
N VAL A 45 -22.76 3.88 -0.12
CA VAL A 45 -21.65 2.94 -0.14
C VAL A 45 -20.57 3.37 0.84
N VAL A 46 -19.98 2.39 1.51
CA VAL A 46 -18.80 2.57 2.37
C VAL A 46 -17.67 1.75 1.78
N LEU A 47 -16.51 2.38 1.61
CA LEU A 47 -15.28 1.76 1.14
C LEU A 47 -14.15 2.06 2.10
N ASN A 48 -13.32 1.05 2.40
CA ASN A 48 -12.07 1.27 3.12
C ASN A 48 -11.11 2.08 2.25
N GLY A 49 -10.49 3.11 2.82
CA GLY A 49 -9.61 4.03 2.09
C GLY A 49 -8.19 3.50 1.83
N ASP A 50 -7.81 2.40 2.46
CA ASP A 50 -6.53 1.71 2.32
C ASP A 50 -6.62 0.42 1.47
N THR A 51 -7.70 0.27 0.73
CA THR A 51 -8.00 -0.94 -0.06
C THR A 51 -8.12 -0.60 -1.55
N LEU A 52 -7.55 -1.45 -2.40
CA LEU A 52 -7.77 -1.42 -3.84
C LEU A 52 -8.85 -2.43 -4.23
N TYR A 53 -9.75 -1.97 -5.06
CA TYR A 53 -10.86 -2.74 -5.63
C TYR A 53 -10.78 -2.74 -7.15
N ASP A 54 -11.20 -3.82 -7.80
CA ASP A 54 -11.44 -3.77 -9.24
C ASP A 54 -12.74 -3.01 -9.55
N HIS A 55 -12.74 -2.33 -10.70
CA HIS A 55 -13.82 -1.44 -11.10
C HIS A 55 -15.16 -2.17 -11.31
N ASP A 56 -15.13 -3.32 -11.97
CA ASP A 56 -16.37 -4.01 -12.37
C ASP A 56 -17.07 -4.61 -11.16
N SER A 57 -16.32 -5.18 -10.20
CA SER A 57 -16.88 -5.65 -8.93
C SER A 57 -17.46 -4.52 -8.08
N LEU A 58 -16.85 -3.32 -8.10
CA LEU A 58 -17.44 -2.14 -7.44
C LEU A 58 -18.75 -1.72 -8.10
N ALA A 59 -18.84 -1.71 -9.43
CA ALA A 59 -20.08 -1.40 -10.15
C ALA A 59 -21.19 -2.40 -9.77
N ASP A 60 -20.86 -3.69 -9.77
CA ASP A 60 -21.79 -4.75 -9.33
C ASP A 60 -22.26 -4.54 -7.87
N LEU A 61 -21.39 -4.08 -6.97
CA LEU A 61 -21.74 -3.79 -5.59
C LEU A 61 -22.76 -2.65 -5.50
N TYR A 62 -22.57 -1.58 -6.27
CA TYR A 62 -23.52 -0.44 -6.32
C TYR A 62 -24.92 -0.86 -6.74
N ASP A 63 -25.02 -1.77 -7.71
CA ASP A 63 -26.30 -2.21 -8.29
C ASP A 63 -27.07 -3.19 -7.41
N ARG A 64 -26.42 -3.82 -6.42
CA ARG A 64 -27.00 -4.93 -5.63
C ARG A 64 -27.33 -4.58 -4.18
N ALA A 65 -27.38 -3.31 -3.81
CA ALA A 65 -27.67 -2.91 -2.42
C ALA A 65 -29.00 -3.50 -1.90
N PRO A 66 -29.05 -4.12 -0.67
CA PRO A 66 -27.94 -4.27 0.30
C PRO A 66 -26.94 -5.38 -0.09
N ALA A 67 -25.67 -5.02 -0.11
CA ALA A 67 -24.61 -5.95 -0.51
C ALA A 67 -23.30 -5.69 0.26
N VAL A 68 -22.44 -6.69 0.31
CA VAL A 68 -21.08 -6.61 0.84
C VAL A 68 -20.09 -7.23 -0.15
N GLY A 69 -18.97 -6.57 -0.37
CA GLY A 69 -17.88 -7.13 -1.17
C GLY A 69 -17.25 -8.32 -0.46
N ALA A 70 -16.99 -9.39 -1.20
CA ALA A 70 -16.49 -10.65 -0.70
C ALA A 70 -15.31 -11.14 -1.52
N PHE A 71 -14.28 -11.69 -0.87
CA PHE A 71 -13.10 -12.25 -1.52
C PHE A 71 -12.66 -13.53 -0.79
N ARG A 72 -12.06 -14.49 -1.51
CA ARG A 72 -11.50 -15.70 -0.89
C ARG A 72 -10.01 -15.55 -0.65
N VAL A 73 -9.59 -15.80 0.58
CA VAL A 73 -8.18 -15.73 1.00
C VAL A 73 -7.71 -17.05 1.61
N ALA A 74 -6.41 -17.30 1.53
CA ALA A 74 -5.81 -18.50 2.11
C ALA A 74 -5.74 -18.44 3.65
N ASP A 75 -5.60 -17.23 4.22
CA ASP A 75 -5.59 -16.99 5.67
C ASP A 75 -6.59 -15.88 6.02
N PRO A 76 -7.80 -16.24 6.46
CA PRO A 76 -8.84 -15.27 6.79
C PRO A 76 -8.77 -14.71 8.22
N THR A 77 -7.81 -15.13 9.05
CA THR A 77 -7.72 -14.77 10.48
C THR A 77 -7.60 -13.27 10.77
N GLN A 78 -7.20 -12.48 9.76
CA GLN A 78 -7.00 -11.02 9.91
C GLN A 78 -8.21 -10.19 9.46
N TYR A 79 -9.28 -10.84 8.98
CA TYR A 79 -10.42 -10.20 8.34
C TYR A 79 -11.75 -10.56 8.99
N GLY A 80 -12.78 -9.80 8.70
CA GLY A 80 -14.16 -10.19 8.94
C GLY A 80 -14.56 -11.34 8.01
N VAL A 81 -14.85 -12.50 8.57
CA VAL A 81 -15.20 -13.73 7.83
C VAL A 81 -16.70 -13.82 7.60
N LEU A 82 -17.10 -13.97 6.34
CA LEU A 82 -18.49 -14.08 5.93
C LEU A 82 -18.95 -15.53 5.92
N LEU A 83 -20.16 -15.74 6.44
CA LEU A 83 -20.92 -16.99 6.30
C LEU A 83 -22.11 -16.74 5.38
N THR A 84 -22.33 -17.63 4.43
CA THR A 84 -23.47 -17.56 3.51
C THR A 84 -24.43 -18.70 3.74
N ASP A 85 -25.62 -18.57 3.18
CA ASP A 85 -26.55 -19.68 3.08
C ASP A 85 -26.05 -20.78 2.12
N ALA A 86 -26.79 -21.88 2.01
CA ALA A 86 -26.39 -23.01 1.17
C ALA A 86 -26.35 -22.71 -0.33
N SER A 87 -27.01 -21.64 -0.80
CA SER A 87 -26.94 -21.17 -2.18
C SER A 87 -25.73 -20.29 -2.45
N GLY A 88 -25.15 -19.70 -1.40
CA GLY A 88 -24.07 -18.70 -1.51
C GLY A 88 -24.55 -17.31 -1.91
N GLU A 89 -25.87 -17.09 -2.01
CA GLU A 89 -26.44 -15.83 -2.50
C GLU A 89 -26.80 -14.84 -1.38
N ARG A 90 -26.81 -15.32 -0.12
CA ARG A 90 -27.13 -14.49 1.05
C ARG A 90 -26.07 -14.63 2.12
N VAL A 91 -25.57 -13.51 2.65
CA VAL A 91 -24.77 -13.48 3.87
C VAL A 91 -25.68 -13.70 5.06
N THR A 92 -25.36 -14.70 5.88
CA THR A 92 -26.11 -15.06 7.09
C THR A 92 -25.49 -14.50 8.35
N SER A 93 -24.18 -14.35 8.39
CA SER A 93 -23.44 -13.74 9.50
C SER A 93 -22.04 -13.31 9.09
N VAL A 94 -21.42 -12.49 9.93
CA VAL A 94 -20.02 -12.10 9.83
C VAL A 94 -19.35 -12.30 11.19
N VAL A 95 -18.10 -12.79 11.19
CA VAL A 95 -17.30 -12.97 12.42
C VAL A 95 -15.99 -12.22 12.24
N GLU A 96 -15.76 -11.23 13.11
CA GLU A 96 -14.57 -10.39 13.03
C GLU A 96 -13.33 -11.11 13.54
N LYS A 97 -12.32 -11.25 12.70
CA LYS A 97 -10.97 -11.80 12.98
C LYS A 97 -10.99 -13.06 13.88
N PRO A 98 -11.71 -14.12 13.50
CA PRO A 98 -11.79 -15.32 14.30
C PRO A 98 -10.46 -16.06 14.35
N ALA A 99 -10.10 -16.60 15.53
CA ALA A 99 -8.90 -17.44 15.67
C ALA A 99 -9.04 -18.78 14.91
N ASP A 100 -10.27 -19.28 14.77
CA ASP A 100 -10.62 -20.46 13.97
C ASP A 100 -11.69 -20.06 12.94
N PRO A 101 -11.27 -19.68 11.72
CA PRO A 101 -12.17 -19.13 10.72
C PRO A 101 -13.15 -20.16 10.18
N PRO A 102 -14.46 -19.88 10.22
CA PRO A 102 -15.48 -20.82 9.74
C PRO A 102 -15.59 -20.88 8.20
N SER A 103 -14.94 -19.98 7.49
CA SER A 103 -14.95 -19.85 6.02
C SER A 103 -13.64 -19.19 5.55
N ASP A 104 -13.31 -19.38 4.28
CA ASP A 104 -12.25 -18.66 3.58
C ASP A 104 -12.74 -17.38 2.89
N LEU A 105 -14.04 -17.08 2.95
CA LEU A 105 -14.67 -15.92 2.35
C LEU A 105 -14.62 -14.74 3.32
N VAL A 106 -13.92 -13.68 2.94
CA VAL A 106 -13.74 -12.49 3.78
C VAL A 106 -14.50 -11.30 3.23
N ASN A 107 -14.86 -10.40 4.12
CA ASN A 107 -15.37 -9.08 3.84
C ASN A 107 -14.24 -8.19 3.31
N THR A 108 -14.46 -7.56 2.17
CA THR A 108 -13.45 -6.71 1.49
C THR A 108 -13.38 -5.27 2.03
N GLY A 109 -14.23 -4.88 2.98
CA GLY A 109 -14.35 -3.49 3.42
C GLY A 109 -15.14 -2.60 2.45
N ALA A 110 -15.91 -3.22 1.56
CA ALA A 110 -16.83 -2.53 0.64
C ALA A 110 -18.28 -2.93 0.94
N TYR A 111 -19.16 -1.96 1.16
CA TYR A 111 -20.53 -2.18 1.56
C TYR A 111 -21.47 -1.26 0.79
N ALA A 112 -22.56 -1.79 0.23
CA ALA A 112 -23.69 -1.03 -0.28
C ALA A 112 -24.89 -1.20 0.67
N LEU A 113 -25.32 -0.13 1.30
CA LEU A 113 -26.27 -0.18 2.41
C LEU A 113 -27.51 0.68 2.14
N PRO A 114 -28.69 0.28 2.66
CA PRO A 114 -29.90 1.09 2.58
C PRO A 114 -29.80 2.33 3.48
N ALA A 115 -30.57 3.36 3.21
CA ALA A 115 -30.64 4.59 4.03
C ALA A 115 -30.87 4.31 5.52
N ALA A 116 -31.65 3.26 5.86
CA ALA A 116 -31.91 2.83 7.24
C ALA A 116 -30.64 2.52 8.04
N ALA A 117 -29.59 2.06 7.38
CA ALA A 117 -28.32 1.71 8.03
C ALA A 117 -27.64 2.88 8.74
N LYS A 118 -27.98 4.14 8.41
CA LYS A 118 -27.51 5.32 9.15
C LYS A 118 -27.89 5.26 10.64
N SER A 119 -29.06 4.69 10.96
CA SER A 119 -29.52 4.55 12.35
C SER A 119 -28.80 3.42 13.11
N TRP A 120 -28.03 2.57 12.42
CA TRP A 120 -27.31 1.43 13.00
C TRP A 120 -25.84 1.74 13.33
N LEU A 121 -25.37 2.92 12.96
CA LEU A 121 -23.97 3.31 13.19
C LEU A 121 -23.61 3.52 14.66
N ASP A 122 -24.61 3.54 15.56
CA ASP A 122 -24.40 3.56 17.01
C ASP A 122 -24.30 2.11 17.54
N VAL A 123 -23.16 1.47 17.26
CA VAL A 123 -22.84 0.12 17.72
C VAL A 123 -22.12 0.15 19.07
N GLY A 124 -22.19 -0.95 19.82
CA GLY A 124 -21.41 -1.15 21.04
C GLY A 124 -19.93 -1.40 20.77
N GLU A 125 -19.11 -1.29 21.82
CA GLU A 125 -17.72 -1.73 21.74
C GLU A 125 -17.63 -3.26 21.64
N SER A 126 -16.81 -3.74 20.70
CA SER A 126 -16.48 -5.15 20.55
C SER A 126 -15.60 -5.64 21.71
N GLU A 127 -15.34 -6.94 21.82
CA GLU A 127 -14.40 -7.52 22.78
C GLU A 127 -12.97 -6.94 22.63
N ARG A 128 -12.67 -6.34 21.45
CA ARG A 128 -11.39 -5.67 21.16
C ARG A 128 -11.37 -4.20 21.56
N GLY A 129 -12.49 -3.66 22.06
CA GLY A 129 -12.63 -2.26 22.45
C GLY A 129 -12.80 -1.30 21.27
N GLU A 130 -13.23 -1.80 20.10
CA GLU A 130 -13.45 -1.03 18.89
C GLU A 130 -14.94 -1.03 18.48
N LEU A 131 -15.38 0.03 17.82
CA LEU A 131 -16.70 0.13 17.19
C LEU A 131 -16.58 -0.38 15.75
N GLU A 132 -16.90 -1.66 15.58
CA GLU A 132 -16.66 -2.39 14.33
C GLU A 132 -17.78 -2.15 13.30
N PHE A 133 -17.41 -1.93 12.03
CA PHE A 133 -18.42 -1.84 10.97
C PHE A 133 -19.06 -3.20 10.65
N THR A 134 -18.40 -4.29 11.00
CA THR A 134 -18.97 -5.63 10.91
C THR A 134 -20.19 -5.84 11.80
N ASP A 135 -20.35 -5.07 12.90
CA ASP A 135 -21.58 -5.10 13.72
C ASP A 135 -22.75 -4.42 12.98
N VAL A 136 -22.48 -3.36 12.20
CA VAL A 136 -23.48 -2.75 11.30
C VAL A 136 -23.88 -3.74 10.22
N LEU A 137 -22.93 -4.46 9.63
CA LEU A 137 -23.20 -5.49 8.64
C LEU A 137 -24.02 -6.66 9.23
N ALA A 138 -23.68 -7.11 10.45
CA ALA A 138 -24.43 -8.16 11.14
C ALA A 138 -25.90 -7.77 11.31
N ARG A 139 -26.16 -6.53 11.73
CA ARG A 139 -27.52 -6.00 11.83
C ARG A 139 -28.21 -5.90 10.47
N ALA A 140 -27.49 -5.51 9.41
CA ALA A 140 -28.04 -5.54 8.06
C ALA A 140 -28.49 -6.94 7.64
N CYS A 141 -27.72 -7.98 7.98
CA CYS A 141 -28.05 -9.38 7.69
C CYS A 141 -29.29 -9.89 8.45
N GLU A 142 -29.60 -9.30 9.62
CA GLU A 142 -30.83 -9.61 10.38
C GLU A 142 -32.08 -8.98 9.74
N GLU A 143 -31.98 -7.75 9.24
CA GLU A 143 -33.10 -6.97 8.75
C GLU A 143 -33.34 -7.13 7.24
N PHE A 144 -32.31 -7.49 6.46
CA PHE A 144 -32.35 -7.56 5.00
C PHE A 144 -31.69 -8.83 4.45
N VAL A 145 -31.95 -9.10 3.19
CA VAL A 145 -31.15 -10.05 2.41
C VAL A 145 -29.93 -9.31 1.90
N VAL A 146 -28.78 -9.55 2.50
CA VAL A 146 -27.50 -8.96 2.07
C VAL A 146 -26.82 -9.91 1.11
N SER A 147 -26.54 -9.45 -0.11
CA SER A 147 -25.86 -10.23 -1.15
C SER A 147 -24.35 -10.14 -1.01
N PRO A 148 -23.60 -11.26 -1.01
CA PRO A 148 -22.16 -11.21 -1.20
C PRO A 148 -21.86 -10.92 -2.68
N VAL A 149 -21.06 -9.89 -2.95
CA VAL A 149 -20.55 -9.59 -4.28
C VAL A 149 -19.09 -10.04 -4.37
N ALA A 150 -18.84 -11.07 -5.16
CA ALA A 150 -17.50 -11.60 -5.34
C ALA A 150 -16.65 -10.61 -6.13
N PHE A 151 -15.56 -10.16 -5.54
CA PHE A 151 -14.57 -9.33 -6.23
C PHE A 151 -13.61 -10.22 -7.01
N GLU A 152 -13.30 -9.85 -8.24
CA GLU A 152 -12.31 -10.57 -9.05
C GLU A 152 -10.89 -10.26 -8.57
N ARG A 153 -10.69 -9.01 -8.11
CA ARG A 153 -9.42 -8.54 -7.59
C ARG A 153 -9.60 -7.59 -6.43
N TRP A 154 -8.90 -7.85 -5.36
CA TRP A 154 -8.95 -7.10 -4.11
C TRP A 154 -7.59 -7.10 -3.42
N LEU A 155 -7.19 -5.97 -2.84
CA LEU A 155 -5.94 -5.83 -2.11
C LEU A 155 -6.09 -4.85 -0.96
N ASP A 156 -5.94 -5.35 0.25
CA ASP A 156 -5.79 -4.56 1.47
C ASP A 156 -4.33 -4.10 1.61
N VAL A 157 -4.09 -2.79 1.70
CA VAL A 157 -2.75 -2.18 1.73
C VAL A 157 -2.40 -1.75 3.16
N GLY A 158 -2.44 -2.69 4.09
CA GLY A 158 -2.14 -2.45 5.50
C GLY A 158 -0.64 -2.50 5.84
N ARG A 159 0.23 -2.90 4.89
CA ARG A 159 1.68 -3.09 5.14
C ARG A 159 2.52 -2.56 3.97
N PRO A 160 3.77 -2.11 4.24
CA PRO A 160 4.60 -1.51 3.19
C PRO A 160 4.88 -2.42 1.98
N TRP A 161 4.95 -3.72 2.15
CA TRP A 161 5.14 -4.64 1.01
C TRP A 161 3.87 -4.89 0.19
N GLU A 162 2.70 -4.62 0.77
CA GLU A 162 1.43 -4.63 0.05
C GLU A 162 1.32 -3.41 -0.87
N LEU A 163 1.97 -2.29 -0.50
CA LEU A 163 2.12 -1.14 -1.40
C LEU A 163 2.88 -1.50 -2.69
N LEU A 164 3.85 -2.42 -2.65
CA LEU A 164 4.48 -2.91 -3.88
C LEU A 164 3.49 -3.70 -4.76
N ALA A 165 2.64 -4.53 -4.15
CA ALA A 165 1.59 -5.24 -4.89
C ALA A 165 0.54 -4.28 -5.47
N ALA A 166 0.19 -3.22 -4.72
CA ALA A 166 -0.68 -2.15 -5.19
C ALA A 166 -0.07 -1.41 -6.38
N ASN A 167 1.22 -1.08 -6.30
CA ASN A 167 1.97 -0.44 -7.38
C ASN A 167 2.06 -1.34 -8.62
N GLU A 168 2.38 -2.64 -8.45
CA GLU A 168 2.37 -3.63 -9.52
C GLU A 168 1.02 -3.72 -10.20
N TRP A 169 -0.07 -3.70 -9.43
CA TRP A 169 -1.42 -3.71 -9.96
C TRP A 169 -1.72 -2.43 -10.76
N LYS A 170 -1.51 -1.27 -10.17
CA LYS A 170 -1.91 0.00 -10.79
C LYS A 170 -1.06 0.35 -12.00
N LEU A 171 0.23 0.07 -11.98
CA LEU A 171 1.08 0.32 -13.14
C LEU A 171 0.76 -0.60 -14.32
N ALA A 172 0.32 -1.85 -14.07
CA ALA A 172 -0.11 -2.77 -15.13
C ALA A 172 -1.40 -2.35 -15.85
N GLU A 173 -2.15 -1.39 -15.29
CA GLU A 173 -3.39 -0.85 -15.88
C GLU A 173 -3.15 0.45 -16.66
N LEU A 174 -1.92 0.99 -16.66
CA LEU A 174 -1.61 2.25 -17.33
C LEU A 174 -1.31 2.04 -18.83
N ASP A 175 -1.85 2.92 -19.63
CA ASP A 175 -1.34 3.14 -20.99
C ASP A 175 -0.15 4.09 -20.93
N GLY A 176 0.92 3.77 -21.64
CA GLY A 176 2.12 4.60 -21.67
C GLY A 176 1.88 5.98 -22.27
N ARG A 177 2.57 6.98 -21.73
CA ARG A 177 2.44 8.38 -22.13
C ARG A 177 3.73 9.15 -21.82
N VAL A 178 4.16 9.97 -22.73
CA VAL A 178 5.36 10.81 -22.56
C VAL A 178 4.98 12.28 -22.76
N ASP A 179 4.82 12.99 -21.63
CA ASP A 179 4.55 14.44 -21.59
C ASP A 179 5.78 15.22 -21.12
N GLY A 180 6.76 14.57 -20.47
CA GLY A 180 7.99 15.14 -19.96
C GLY A 180 9.12 15.23 -20.99
N ASP A 181 10.29 15.68 -20.53
CA ASP A 181 11.50 15.83 -21.36
C ASP A 181 12.30 14.52 -21.38
N VAL A 182 12.30 13.84 -22.55
CA VAL A 182 13.01 12.57 -22.74
C VAL A 182 14.13 12.75 -23.77
N HIS A 183 15.36 12.46 -23.38
CA HIS A 183 16.52 12.54 -24.25
C HIS A 183 16.44 11.50 -25.39
N ALA A 184 16.88 11.89 -26.60
CA ALA A 184 16.78 11.04 -27.80
C ALA A 184 17.55 9.69 -27.70
N ASP A 185 18.54 9.59 -26.83
CA ASP A 185 19.29 8.34 -26.57
C ASP A 185 18.70 7.52 -25.40
N ALA A 186 17.56 7.89 -24.86
CA ALA A 186 16.89 7.08 -23.86
C ALA A 186 15.99 6.03 -24.54
N GLU A 187 15.92 4.84 -23.95
CA GLU A 187 15.10 3.73 -24.42
C GLU A 187 13.97 3.47 -23.40
N LEU A 188 12.71 3.57 -23.80
CA LEU A 188 11.54 3.37 -22.96
C LEU A 188 10.62 2.35 -23.59
N ASP A 189 10.07 1.44 -22.77
CA ASP A 189 8.99 0.55 -23.21
C ASP A 189 7.67 1.32 -23.40
N ASP A 190 6.75 0.73 -24.15
CA ASP A 190 5.48 1.37 -24.57
C ASP A 190 4.52 1.65 -23.39
N ASP A 191 4.67 1.00 -22.24
CA ASP A 191 3.85 1.14 -21.03
C ASP A 191 4.48 2.06 -19.96
N VAL A 192 5.46 2.89 -20.37
CA VAL A 192 6.09 3.90 -19.49
C VAL A 192 5.32 5.21 -19.54
N VAL A 193 5.03 5.75 -18.36
CA VAL A 193 4.48 7.11 -18.19
C VAL A 193 5.57 8.06 -17.73
N VAL A 194 5.75 9.17 -18.46
CA VAL A 194 6.63 10.28 -18.07
C VAL A 194 5.78 11.55 -18.00
N GLU A 195 5.55 12.06 -16.79
CA GLU A 195 4.71 13.23 -16.55
C GLU A 195 5.37 14.54 -17.01
N ASP A 196 4.52 15.54 -17.25
CA ASP A 196 4.99 16.91 -17.53
C ASP A 196 5.90 17.41 -16.39
N GLY A 197 7.02 18.05 -16.78
CA GLY A 197 8.07 18.49 -15.86
C GLY A 197 9.05 17.41 -15.38
N ALA A 198 8.81 16.13 -15.71
CA ALA A 198 9.81 15.07 -15.48
C ALA A 198 10.92 15.10 -16.55
N THR A 199 12.11 14.64 -16.19
CA THR A 199 13.27 14.60 -17.10
C THR A 199 13.92 13.22 -17.13
N VAL A 200 13.98 12.60 -18.32
CA VAL A 200 14.73 11.37 -18.57
C VAL A 200 15.97 11.70 -19.42
N ARG A 201 17.17 11.45 -18.87
CA ARG A 201 18.43 11.85 -19.46
C ARG A 201 19.01 10.81 -20.42
N SER A 202 20.11 11.17 -21.09
CA SER A 202 20.82 10.31 -22.04
C SER A 202 21.25 8.97 -21.43
N GLY A 203 21.11 7.89 -22.24
CA GLY A 203 21.55 6.54 -21.89
C GLY A 203 20.70 5.87 -20.80
N VAL A 204 19.54 6.40 -20.50
CA VAL A 204 18.57 5.74 -19.60
C VAL A 204 17.84 4.66 -20.36
N VAL A 205 17.62 3.51 -19.70
CA VAL A 205 16.76 2.44 -20.18
C VAL A 205 15.66 2.20 -19.14
N ILE A 206 14.39 2.22 -19.57
CA ILE A 206 13.24 1.93 -18.74
C ILE A 206 12.47 0.77 -19.36
N GLU A 207 12.50 -0.40 -18.69
CA GLU A 207 11.83 -1.64 -19.12
C GLU A 207 10.63 -1.96 -18.20
N GLY A 208 9.48 -2.21 -18.80
CA GLY A 208 8.22 -2.56 -18.13
C GLY A 208 7.49 -1.35 -17.59
N SER A 209 6.34 -1.60 -16.98
CA SER A 209 5.44 -0.55 -16.51
C SER A 209 6.09 0.34 -15.47
N ALA A 210 6.40 1.57 -15.84
CA ALA A 210 7.00 2.54 -14.93
C ALA A 210 6.28 3.89 -15.00
N TYR A 211 6.28 4.58 -13.86
CA TYR A 211 5.71 5.92 -13.76
C TYR A 211 6.77 6.88 -13.23
N VAL A 212 7.13 7.87 -14.04
CA VAL A 212 8.05 8.95 -13.69
C VAL A 212 7.24 10.22 -13.47
N ASP A 213 7.06 10.60 -12.21
CA ASP A 213 6.18 11.69 -11.81
C ASP A 213 6.83 13.07 -12.04
N ARG A 214 6.02 14.11 -11.97
CA ARG A 214 6.43 15.52 -12.19
C ARG A 214 7.68 15.89 -11.38
N GLY A 215 8.56 16.66 -11.97
CA GLY A 215 9.80 17.09 -11.34
C GLY A 215 10.85 15.99 -11.14
N ALA A 216 10.49 14.73 -11.32
CA ALA A 216 11.43 13.63 -11.15
C ALA A 216 12.52 13.65 -12.24
N THR A 217 13.72 13.20 -11.87
CA THR A 217 14.86 13.11 -12.79
C THR A 217 15.43 11.70 -12.82
N VAL A 218 15.53 11.11 -14.02
CA VAL A 218 16.13 9.79 -14.24
C VAL A 218 17.40 9.93 -15.10
N GLY A 219 18.50 9.37 -14.63
CA GLY A 219 19.74 9.30 -15.36
C GLY A 219 20.82 10.37 -14.99
N PRO A 220 21.92 10.45 -15.78
CA PRO A 220 22.16 9.68 -17.01
C PRO A 220 22.57 8.21 -16.75
N ASN A 221 22.45 7.37 -17.79
CA ASN A 221 22.86 5.95 -17.75
C ASN A 221 22.23 5.17 -16.56
N ALA A 222 21.02 5.46 -16.21
CA ALA A 222 20.25 4.70 -15.21
C ALA A 222 19.48 3.57 -15.88
N TYR A 223 19.18 2.50 -15.11
CA TYR A 223 18.37 1.38 -15.55
C TYR A 223 17.16 1.23 -14.60
N VAL A 224 15.97 1.39 -15.12
CA VAL A 224 14.70 1.23 -14.41
C VAL A 224 13.96 0.05 -15.01
N ARG A 225 13.41 -0.83 -14.18
CA ARG A 225 12.68 -2.00 -14.71
C ARG A 225 11.61 -2.53 -13.76
N GLY A 226 10.65 -3.26 -14.37
CA GLY A 226 9.48 -3.77 -13.65
C GLY A 226 8.61 -2.64 -13.12
N ALA A 227 7.57 -2.96 -12.37
CA ALA A 227 6.62 -2.00 -11.84
C ALA A 227 7.30 -1.00 -10.88
N THR A 228 7.80 0.11 -11.43
CA THR A 228 8.57 1.12 -10.69
C THR A 228 7.88 2.47 -10.73
N TYR A 229 7.58 3.01 -9.53
CA TYR A 229 7.09 4.37 -9.34
C TYR A 229 8.23 5.26 -8.85
N ILE A 230 8.48 6.35 -9.60
CA ILE A 230 9.44 7.39 -9.26
C ILE A 230 8.63 8.65 -8.98
N GLY A 231 8.40 8.95 -7.70
CA GLY A 231 7.51 10.00 -7.23
C GLY A 231 7.97 11.43 -7.52
N PRO A 232 7.16 12.43 -7.16
CA PRO A 232 7.45 13.83 -7.44
C PRO A 232 8.83 14.25 -6.92
N ASP A 233 9.59 14.98 -7.75
CA ASP A 233 10.92 15.49 -7.43
C ASP A 233 11.97 14.42 -7.03
N ALA A 234 11.63 13.13 -7.16
CA ALA A 234 12.55 12.04 -6.86
C ALA A 234 13.67 11.95 -7.91
N LYS A 235 14.81 11.36 -7.51
CA LYS A 235 15.99 11.27 -8.36
C LYS A 235 16.56 9.87 -8.43
N VAL A 236 16.62 9.32 -9.63
CA VAL A 236 17.41 8.15 -9.99
C VAL A 236 18.62 8.62 -10.79
N GLY A 237 19.79 8.64 -10.18
CA GLY A 237 20.99 9.29 -10.75
C GLY A 237 21.84 8.37 -11.59
N HIS A 238 23.13 8.78 -11.78
CA HIS A 238 24.07 8.10 -12.67
C HIS A 238 24.37 6.66 -12.24
N ALA A 239 24.23 5.73 -13.21
CA ALA A 239 24.51 4.31 -13.04
C ALA A 239 23.78 3.68 -11.82
N VAL A 240 22.55 4.08 -11.61
CA VAL A 240 21.63 3.52 -10.61
C VAL A 240 20.71 2.55 -11.32
N GLU A 241 20.50 1.38 -10.71
CA GLU A 241 19.45 0.46 -11.11
C GLU A 241 18.31 0.49 -10.07
N VAL A 242 17.07 0.71 -10.55
CA VAL A 242 15.85 0.59 -9.74
C VAL A 242 14.94 -0.46 -10.35
N LYS A 243 14.52 -1.41 -9.54
CA LYS A 243 13.69 -2.52 -9.99
C LYS A 243 12.48 -2.69 -9.10
N ASN A 244 11.27 -2.68 -9.70
CA ASN A 244 10.02 -3.06 -9.01
C ASN A 244 9.89 -2.40 -7.62
N SER A 245 10.02 -1.07 -7.58
CA SER A 245 10.15 -0.30 -6.34
C SER A 245 9.27 0.94 -6.36
N VAL A 246 8.92 1.41 -5.17
CA VAL A 246 8.23 2.68 -4.95
C VAL A 246 9.23 3.66 -4.33
N MET A 247 9.55 4.73 -5.05
CA MET A 247 10.29 5.88 -4.55
C MET A 247 9.31 7.03 -4.35
N MET A 248 9.07 7.41 -3.09
CA MET A 248 8.14 8.52 -2.78
C MET A 248 8.77 9.88 -3.10
N ALA A 249 8.01 10.96 -2.91
CA ALA A 249 8.46 12.32 -3.22
C ALA A 249 9.83 12.63 -2.60
N ASP A 250 10.69 13.34 -3.34
CA ASP A 250 12.05 13.74 -2.94
C ASP A 250 12.99 12.57 -2.56
N ALA A 251 12.65 11.32 -2.92
CA ALA A 251 13.53 10.18 -2.67
C ALA A 251 14.70 10.16 -3.67
N HIS A 252 15.93 10.10 -3.18
CA HIS A 252 17.13 10.20 -4.00
C HIS A 252 18.00 8.93 -3.94
N ALA A 253 18.27 8.34 -5.10
CA ALA A 253 19.33 7.35 -5.34
C ALA A 253 20.32 7.96 -6.34
N GLY A 254 21.30 8.73 -5.86
CA GLY A 254 22.10 9.64 -6.71
C GLY A 254 23.15 8.95 -7.59
N HIS A 255 23.80 7.89 -7.11
CA HIS A 255 24.98 7.32 -7.78
C HIS A 255 25.18 5.83 -7.48
N LEU A 256 25.47 5.03 -8.52
CA LEU A 256 26.08 3.69 -8.43
C LEU A 256 25.34 2.72 -7.48
N SER A 257 24.06 2.89 -7.32
CA SER A 257 23.25 2.14 -6.35
C SER A 257 22.38 1.10 -7.03
N TYR A 258 22.01 0.05 -6.27
CA TYR A 258 20.98 -0.91 -6.66
C TYR A 258 19.83 -0.90 -5.66
N VAL A 259 18.62 -0.72 -6.16
CA VAL A 259 17.37 -0.71 -5.39
C VAL A 259 16.41 -1.70 -6.04
N GLY A 260 16.12 -2.79 -5.35
CA GLY A 260 15.21 -3.81 -5.88
C GLY A 260 14.09 -4.15 -4.91
N ASP A 261 12.86 -4.21 -5.42
CA ASP A 261 11.65 -4.66 -4.70
C ASP A 261 11.48 -3.93 -3.34
N SER A 262 11.63 -2.59 -3.35
CA SER A 262 11.77 -1.76 -2.14
C SER A 262 10.78 -0.60 -2.10
N VAL A 263 10.50 -0.11 -0.90
CA VAL A 263 9.76 1.14 -0.68
C VAL A 263 10.69 2.15 -0.01
N LEU A 264 10.91 3.28 -0.68
CA LEU A 264 11.67 4.41 -0.19
C LEU A 264 10.70 5.54 0.16
N GLY A 265 10.63 5.89 1.44
CA GLY A 265 9.82 6.99 1.95
C GLY A 265 10.26 8.36 1.42
N ARG A 266 9.49 9.37 1.73
CA ARG A 266 9.74 10.76 1.30
C ARG A 266 11.10 11.25 1.77
N ALA A 267 11.77 12.04 0.94
CA ALA A 267 13.06 12.68 1.24
C ALA A 267 14.16 11.70 1.70
N THR A 268 14.05 10.41 1.34
CA THR A 268 15.13 9.45 1.58
C THR A 268 16.33 9.79 0.69
N ASN A 269 17.55 9.50 1.19
CA ASN A 269 18.76 9.74 0.39
C ASN A 269 19.73 8.57 0.50
N LEU A 270 19.96 7.89 -0.62
CA LEU A 270 20.93 6.81 -0.69
C LEU A 270 22.32 7.35 -0.99
N GLY A 271 23.27 7.12 -0.09
CA GLY A 271 24.69 7.37 -0.32
C GLY A 271 25.21 6.56 -1.52
N ALA A 272 26.17 7.11 -2.25
CA ALA A 272 26.72 6.48 -3.43
C ALA A 272 27.16 5.03 -3.17
N GLY A 273 26.82 4.13 -4.08
CA GLY A 273 27.18 2.71 -3.96
C GLY A 273 26.32 1.90 -2.98
N THR A 274 25.18 2.42 -2.51
CA THR A 274 24.24 1.64 -1.69
C THR A 274 23.72 0.44 -2.47
N LYS A 275 23.74 -0.75 -1.84
CA LYS A 275 23.25 -2.01 -2.42
C LYS A 275 22.16 -2.60 -1.55
N VAL A 276 21.03 -2.90 -2.17
CA VAL A 276 19.87 -3.53 -1.52
C VAL A 276 19.77 -4.99 -1.96
N ALA A 277 19.93 -5.92 -1.04
CA ALA A 277 19.60 -7.32 -1.31
C ALA A 277 18.07 -7.49 -1.25
N ASN A 278 17.50 -8.17 -2.24
CA ASN A 278 16.05 -8.41 -2.34
C ASN A 278 15.65 -9.88 -2.41
N LEU A 279 16.62 -10.80 -2.24
CA LEU A 279 16.40 -12.24 -2.30
C LEU A 279 17.16 -12.92 -1.17
N ARG A 280 16.52 -13.86 -0.50
CA ARG A 280 17.17 -14.72 0.49
C ARG A 280 17.95 -15.85 -0.19
N HIS A 281 19.06 -16.26 0.39
CA HIS A 281 19.89 -17.35 -0.14
C HIS A 281 19.19 -18.72 -0.13
N ASP A 282 18.27 -18.95 0.82
CA ASP A 282 17.47 -20.18 0.93
C ASP A 282 16.28 -20.22 -0.04
N GLY A 283 15.98 -19.12 -0.72
CA GLY A 283 14.89 -19.00 -1.67
C GLY A 283 13.49 -18.85 -1.06
N ASP A 284 13.39 -18.88 0.27
CA ASP A 284 12.13 -18.68 1.00
C ASP A 284 11.62 -17.23 0.90
N SER A 285 10.34 -17.03 1.29
CA SER A 285 9.77 -15.69 1.40
C SER A 285 10.54 -14.83 2.40
N VAL A 286 10.72 -13.55 2.05
CA VAL A 286 11.35 -12.58 2.94
C VAL A 286 10.46 -12.36 4.15
N LYS A 287 11.08 -12.26 5.32
CA LYS A 287 10.41 -11.99 6.59
C LYS A 287 10.78 -10.61 7.09
N MET A 288 9.81 -9.94 7.72
CA MET A 288 10.00 -8.63 8.32
C MET A 288 9.55 -8.61 9.78
N LEU A 289 10.13 -7.71 10.57
CA LEU A 289 9.72 -7.47 11.95
C LEU A 289 8.54 -6.49 11.96
N VAL A 290 7.40 -6.90 12.50
CA VAL A 290 6.19 -6.08 12.65
C VAL A 290 5.74 -6.10 14.10
N LYS A 291 5.72 -4.97 14.78
CA LYS A 291 5.29 -4.82 16.18
C LYS A 291 5.97 -5.83 17.15
N GLY A 292 7.20 -6.23 16.86
CA GLY A 292 7.97 -7.20 17.69
C GLY A 292 7.95 -8.64 17.15
N ASP A 293 7.02 -8.98 16.26
CA ASP A 293 6.89 -10.33 15.68
C ASP A 293 7.53 -10.43 14.31
N VAL A 294 8.11 -11.59 14.00
CA VAL A 294 8.68 -11.88 12.68
C VAL A 294 7.58 -12.46 11.78
N VAL A 295 7.14 -11.67 10.83
CA VAL A 295 6.03 -11.99 9.91
C VAL A 295 6.56 -12.34 8.53
N SER A 296 6.02 -13.37 7.88
CA SER A 296 6.26 -13.62 6.46
C SER A 296 5.56 -12.57 5.62
N THR A 297 6.26 -12.03 4.63
CA THR A 297 5.66 -11.07 3.68
C THR A 297 4.95 -11.75 2.51
N GLY A 298 5.02 -13.07 2.41
CA GLY A 298 4.56 -13.84 1.24
C GLY A 298 5.40 -13.61 -0.03
N ARG A 299 6.27 -12.60 -0.04
CA ARG A 299 7.09 -12.24 -1.20
C ARG A 299 8.44 -12.92 -1.16
N ARG A 300 8.77 -13.66 -2.23
CA ARG A 300 10.11 -14.27 -2.42
C ARG A 300 11.18 -13.19 -2.65
N LYS A 301 10.79 -12.09 -3.30
CA LYS A 301 11.63 -10.90 -3.51
C LYS A 301 11.05 -9.73 -2.76
N LEU A 302 11.80 -9.20 -1.82
CA LEU A 302 11.54 -7.96 -1.11
C LEU A 302 12.87 -7.39 -0.64
N GLY A 303 13.14 -6.16 -1.01
CA GLY A 303 14.33 -5.42 -0.59
C GLY A 303 14.16 -4.81 0.79
N VAL A 304 14.06 -3.50 0.84
CA VAL A 304 14.02 -2.74 2.10
C VAL A 304 12.83 -1.80 2.15
N ILE A 305 12.47 -1.41 3.37
CA ILE A 305 11.53 -0.33 3.64
C ILE A 305 12.31 0.79 4.34
N LEU A 306 12.42 1.93 3.69
CA LEU A 306 13.06 3.12 4.27
C LEU A 306 11.98 4.12 4.65
N GLY A 307 11.93 4.49 5.92
CA GLY A 307 11.04 5.54 6.42
C GLY A 307 11.42 6.92 5.87
N ASP A 308 10.53 7.88 5.98
CA ASP A 308 10.74 9.25 5.52
C ASP A 308 12.03 9.84 6.09
N GLY A 309 12.79 10.57 5.27
CA GLY A 309 14.04 11.21 5.67
C GLY A 309 15.20 10.24 5.96
N ALA A 310 15.03 8.92 5.79
CA ALA A 310 16.11 7.96 6.04
C ALA A 310 17.29 8.17 5.07
N LYS A 311 18.53 8.02 5.58
CA LYS A 311 19.75 8.28 4.81
C LYS A 311 20.75 7.14 4.95
N THR A 312 21.32 6.68 3.84
CA THR A 312 22.43 5.73 3.90
C THR A 312 23.77 6.39 3.68
N GLY A 313 24.80 5.94 4.41
CA GLY A 313 26.19 6.29 4.11
C GLY A 313 26.64 5.70 2.77
N ILE A 314 27.74 6.19 2.20
CA ILE A 314 28.32 5.61 0.97
C ILE A 314 28.66 4.13 1.18
N ASN A 315 28.47 3.30 0.13
CA ASN A 315 28.75 1.86 0.13
C ASN A 315 28.00 1.07 1.23
N THR A 316 26.86 1.56 1.69
CA THR A 316 26.00 0.79 2.60
C THR A 316 25.45 -0.45 1.89
N SER A 317 25.42 -1.58 2.58
CA SER A 317 24.75 -2.80 2.15
C SER A 317 23.54 -3.08 3.07
N LEU A 318 22.37 -3.20 2.48
CA LEU A 318 21.13 -3.48 3.20
C LEU A 318 20.64 -4.89 2.86
N ASN A 319 20.40 -5.72 3.88
CA ASN A 319 19.88 -7.06 3.69
C ASN A 319 18.39 -7.07 3.38
N ALA A 320 17.92 -8.12 2.72
CA ALA A 320 16.52 -8.31 2.37
C ALA A 320 15.60 -8.26 3.62
N GLY A 321 14.53 -7.48 3.54
CA GLY A 321 13.55 -7.31 4.63
C GLY A 321 13.97 -6.34 5.74
N VAL A 322 15.07 -5.62 5.59
CA VAL A 322 15.49 -4.59 6.56
C VAL A 322 14.60 -3.35 6.47
N LYS A 323 14.24 -2.78 7.62
CA LYS A 323 13.63 -1.45 7.74
C LYS A 323 14.61 -0.47 8.36
N LEU A 324 14.70 0.73 7.79
CA LEU A 324 15.24 1.89 8.49
C LEU A 324 14.08 2.78 8.93
N PRO A 325 14.05 3.24 10.19
CA PRO A 325 12.99 4.12 10.67
C PRO A 325 13.05 5.50 10.00
N THR A 326 12.00 6.29 10.18
CA THR A 326 12.00 7.72 9.82
C THR A 326 13.24 8.41 10.39
N ASP A 327 13.89 9.23 9.57
CA ASP A 327 15.17 9.91 9.86
C ASP A 327 16.33 8.97 10.25
N GLY A 328 16.15 7.66 10.05
CA GLY A 328 17.19 6.66 10.31
C GLY A 328 18.40 6.85 9.42
N ALA A 329 19.61 6.62 9.95
CA ALA A 329 20.84 6.78 9.17
C ALA A 329 21.78 5.59 9.36
N THR A 330 22.57 5.28 8.30
CA THR A 330 23.67 4.32 8.35
C THR A 330 25.00 5.03 8.22
N ARG A 331 26.07 4.40 8.71
CA ARG A 331 27.44 4.87 8.53
C ARG A 331 27.98 4.49 7.14
N PRO A 332 29.01 5.17 6.62
CA PRO A 332 29.71 4.72 5.41
C PRO A 332 30.22 3.28 5.55
N GLY A 333 29.97 2.46 4.51
CA GLY A 333 30.38 1.06 4.48
C GLY A 333 29.61 0.13 5.44
N GLU A 334 28.55 0.61 6.07
CA GLU A 334 27.78 -0.22 7.01
C GLU A 334 27.06 -1.37 6.29
N VAL A 335 27.13 -2.56 6.88
CA VAL A 335 26.32 -3.72 6.48
C VAL A 335 25.20 -3.88 7.49
N VAL A 336 23.97 -3.61 7.06
CA VAL A 336 22.77 -3.72 7.89
C VAL A 336 22.10 -5.06 7.63
N MET A 337 22.26 -5.99 8.54
CA MET A 337 21.73 -7.36 8.44
C MET A 337 20.34 -7.53 9.04
N PHE A 338 19.98 -6.65 9.99
CA PHE A 338 18.73 -6.68 10.74
C PHE A 338 18.21 -5.26 10.95
N ASP A 339 16.90 -5.13 11.18
CA ASP A 339 16.31 -3.85 11.55
C ASP A 339 17.07 -3.24 12.73
N PRO A 340 17.53 -1.97 12.63
CA PRO A 340 18.31 -1.34 13.69
C PRO A 340 17.62 -1.33 15.06
N ASP A 341 16.29 -1.26 15.07
CA ASP A 341 15.46 -1.23 16.29
C ASP A 341 15.12 -2.60 16.83
N SER A 342 15.46 -3.68 16.14
CA SER A 342 15.34 -5.05 16.64
C SER A 342 16.38 -5.34 17.72
N GLU A 343 16.12 -6.33 18.58
CA GLU A 343 17.12 -6.79 19.56
C GLU A 343 18.45 -7.18 18.90
N ARG A 344 18.37 -7.90 17.76
CA ARG A 344 19.54 -8.30 16.96
C ARG A 344 20.26 -7.12 16.34
N GLY A 345 19.50 -6.12 15.84
CA GLY A 345 20.08 -4.90 15.27
C GLY A 345 20.77 -4.06 16.33
N ARG A 346 20.15 -3.87 17.49
CA ARG A 346 20.77 -3.19 18.65
C ARG A 346 22.03 -3.92 19.13
N ALA A 347 21.99 -5.24 19.27
CA ALA A 347 23.16 -6.02 19.65
C ALA A 347 24.31 -5.91 18.63
N ALA A 348 23.99 -5.93 17.32
CA ALA A 348 24.99 -5.79 16.26
C ALA A 348 25.62 -4.39 16.21
N ARG A 349 24.88 -3.33 16.59
CA ARG A 349 25.42 -1.95 16.68
C ARG A 349 26.27 -1.76 17.94
N ASN A 350 25.85 -2.30 19.08
CA ASN A 350 26.59 -2.18 20.34
C ASN A 350 27.88 -2.99 20.36
N GLY A 351 27.91 -4.18 19.71
CA GLY A 351 29.13 -5.00 19.60
C GLY A 351 30.21 -4.47 18.68
N ARG A 352 29.96 -3.37 17.93
CA ARG A 352 30.91 -2.68 17.05
C ARG A 352 31.49 -1.40 17.65
N GLY A 353 31.16 -1.11 18.91
CA GLY A 353 31.58 0.13 19.60
C GLY A 353 32.91 0.09 20.32
N ASP A 354 33.58 -1.07 20.42
CA ASP A 354 34.80 -1.28 21.21
C ASP A 354 36.04 -1.71 20.38
N GLU A 355 36.10 -1.38 19.07
CA GLU A 355 37.33 -1.53 18.28
C GLU A 355 37.77 -0.23 17.58
#